data_7888cade73e8850c0d8e3b74f83a3710
#
_entry.id   7888cade73e8850c0d8e3b74f83a3710
#
_cell.length_a   1.000
_cell.length_b   1.000
_cell.length_c   1.000
_cell.angle_alpha   90.00
_cell.angle_beta   90.00
_cell.angle_gamma   90.00
#
_symmetry.space_group_name_H-M   'P 1'
#
loop_
_entity.id
_entity.type
_entity.pdbx_description
1 polymer ?
#
loop_
_entity_poly.entity_id
_entity_poly.type
_entity_poly.pdbx_seq_one_letter_code
_entity_poly.pdbx_strand_id
1 'polypeptide(L)'
;SDSKLVQSIPPEQKTHIEESQSNDDMNKMQKGFPQLAYFGQMHGTYLFAQSEEGLYIIDQHAAQERIKYEYYRRKIGEDAGDLQHLLVPIVLEYPQDEWLKINEKRTQLAEVGIHLEDFGQQSFIIREHPTWYEAGREEELVQEIIAIVLETGRFDLAKFREDTAIMMSCKKSIKANHYLNPEQGRALLADLAQCENPFNCPHGRPVLIHFTNREMERMFKRIQDSH
;
A
#
# COMPACT_ATOMS: atom_id res chain seq x y z
N SER A 1 30.06 8.79 57.00
CA SER A 1 30.32 8.16 55.72
C SER A 1 29.04 7.61 55.18
N ASP A 2 28.61 8.21 54.17
CA ASP A 2 27.29 8.15 53.47
C ASP A 2 26.89 6.78 52.97
N SER A 3 25.72 6.33 53.34
CA SER A 3 25.05 5.24 52.70
C SER A 3 23.84 5.74 51.90
N LYS A 4 23.87 5.50 50.64
CA LYS A 4 22.95 5.89 49.59
C LYS A 4 21.55 5.27 49.79
N LEU A 5 20.55 6.08 49.75
CA LEU A 5 19.15 5.69 49.45
C LEU A 5 19.06 5.33 47.95
N VAL A 6 18.87 4.04 47.65
CA VAL A 6 18.34 3.61 46.37
C VAL A 6 16.85 3.46 46.54
N GLN A 7 16.09 4.40 46.01
CA GLN A 7 14.65 4.28 45.89
C GLN A 7 14.31 3.30 44.77
N SER A 8 13.62 2.21 45.11
CA SER A 8 13.06 1.23 44.21
C SER A 8 11.92 1.84 43.42
N ILE A 9 12.03 1.71 42.08
CA ILE A 9 10.96 2.02 41.13
C ILE A 9 9.87 0.94 41.26
N PRO A 10 8.58 1.32 41.35
CA PRO A 10 7.47 0.37 41.41
C PRO A 10 7.31 -0.35 40.03
N PRO A 11 6.81 -1.60 40.01
CA PRO A 11 6.66 -2.33 38.79
C PRO A 11 5.58 -1.74 37.87
N GLU A 12 5.85 -1.82 36.58
CA GLU A 12 5.03 -1.39 35.46
C GLU A 12 3.55 -1.77 35.61
N GLN A 13 2.68 -0.80 35.68
CA GLN A 13 1.29 -1.00 35.38
C GLN A 13 1.16 -1.17 33.86
N LYS A 14 0.92 -2.41 33.45
CA LYS A 14 0.42 -2.71 32.11
C LYS A 14 -0.93 -2.00 31.96
N THR A 15 -0.96 -0.92 31.26
CA THR A 15 -2.20 -0.31 30.77
C THR A 15 -2.80 -1.26 29.74
N HIS A 16 -3.80 -2.02 30.14
CA HIS A 16 -4.79 -2.58 29.23
C HIS A 16 -5.49 -1.41 28.56
N ILE A 17 -5.06 -1.07 27.36
CA ILE A 17 -5.84 -0.27 26.42
C ILE A 17 -6.89 -1.24 25.90
N GLU A 18 -8.12 -1.04 26.33
CA GLU A 18 -9.26 -1.85 25.92
C GLU A 18 -9.44 -1.77 24.41
N GLU A 19 -9.31 -2.92 23.73
CA GLU A 19 -9.56 -3.12 22.30
C GLU A 19 -11.03 -2.85 21.90
N SER A 20 -11.91 -2.54 22.82
CA SER A 20 -13.34 -2.36 22.57
C SER A 20 -13.75 -0.99 22.02
N GLN A 21 -12.88 0.03 22.06
CA GLN A 21 -13.21 1.36 21.53
C GLN A 21 -12.83 1.56 20.06
N SER A 22 -11.95 0.73 19.51
CA SER A 22 -11.50 0.85 18.11
C SER A 22 -12.57 0.50 17.07
N ASN A 23 -13.52 -0.38 17.40
CA ASN A 23 -14.54 -0.83 16.45
C ASN A 23 -15.70 0.16 16.26
N ASP A 24 -16.03 0.94 17.30
CA ASP A 24 -17.11 1.95 17.19
C ASP A 24 -16.63 3.21 16.46
N ASP A 25 -15.37 3.60 16.63
CA ASP A 25 -14.79 4.73 15.90
C ASP A 25 -14.52 4.40 14.43
N MET A 26 -14.13 3.17 14.12
CA MET A 26 -14.01 2.70 12.73
C MET A 26 -15.38 2.65 12.02
N ASN A 27 -16.45 2.31 12.72
CA ASN A 27 -17.80 2.27 12.17
C ASN A 27 -18.41 3.67 11.94
N LYS A 28 -17.95 4.70 12.66
CA LYS A 28 -18.31 6.10 12.41
C LYS A 28 -17.54 6.73 11.25
N MET A 29 -16.30 6.27 10.98
CA MET A 29 -15.48 6.73 9.86
C MET A 29 -15.94 6.18 8.50
N GLN A 30 -16.81 5.18 8.43
CA GLN A 30 -17.40 4.67 7.18
C GLN A 30 -18.34 5.66 6.46
N LYS A 31 -18.56 6.86 6.99
CA LYS A 31 -19.37 7.94 6.37
C LYS A 31 -18.57 8.98 5.57
N GLY A 32 -17.45 8.61 4.98
CA GLY A 32 -16.66 9.48 4.11
C GLY A 32 -15.32 9.90 4.74
N PHE A 33 -14.32 10.07 3.90
CA PHE A 33 -13.00 10.56 4.32
C PHE A 33 -13.14 12.03 4.78
N PRO A 34 -12.57 12.41 5.95
CA PRO A 34 -12.71 13.77 6.47
C PRO A 34 -12.00 14.80 5.58
N GLN A 35 -12.50 16.03 5.55
CA GLN A 35 -11.77 17.13 4.92
C GLN A 35 -10.57 17.50 5.78
N LEU A 36 -9.38 17.13 5.31
CA LEU A 36 -8.14 17.31 6.05
C LEU A 36 -7.35 18.53 5.55
N ALA A 37 -7.05 19.46 6.46
CA ALA A 37 -6.13 20.55 6.22
C ALA A 37 -4.71 20.14 6.57
N TYR A 38 -3.87 19.90 5.57
CA TYR A 38 -2.45 19.61 5.75
C TYR A 38 -1.70 20.78 6.37
N PHE A 39 -0.86 20.54 7.38
CA PHE A 39 -0.05 21.59 8.00
C PHE A 39 1.42 21.24 8.24
N GLY A 40 1.84 19.98 8.03
CA GLY A 40 3.25 19.66 8.23
C GLY A 40 3.60 18.20 7.99
N GLN A 41 4.90 17.93 8.04
CA GLN A 41 5.48 16.61 7.89
C GLN A 41 6.60 16.41 8.90
N MET A 42 6.76 15.20 9.41
CA MET A 42 7.83 14.81 10.32
C MET A 42 8.64 13.65 9.73
N HIS A 43 9.97 13.82 9.74
CA HIS A 43 10.97 12.83 9.29
C HIS A 43 10.76 12.29 7.87
N GLY A 44 10.04 13.01 7.00
CA GLY A 44 9.72 12.50 5.67
C GLY A 44 8.83 11.25 5.68
N THR A 45 8.19 10.95 6.82
CA THR A 45 7.45 9.71 7.05
C THR A 45 5.99 9.97 7.40
N TYR A 46 5.73 10.91 8.30
CA TYR A 46 4.39 11.19 8.80
C TYR A 46 3.92 12.57 8.38
N LEU A 47 2.71 12.62 7.83
CA LEU A 47 2.01 13.87 7.52
C LEU A 47 1.07 14.21 8.65
N PHE A 48 0.96 15.51 8.93
CA PHE A 48 0.05 16.04 9.91
C PHE A 48 -1.04 16.86 9.22
N ALA A 49 -2.27 16.55 9.55
CA ALA A 49 -3.43 17.25 9.07
C ALA A 49 -4.45 17.43 10.22
N GLN A 50 -5.35 18.37 10.04
CA GLN A 50 -6.41 18.64 11.02
C GLN A 50 -7.76 18.80 10.34
N SER A 51 -8.82 18.58 11.10
CA SER A 51 -10.20 18.94 10.78
C SER A 51 -10.85 19.58 12.01
N GLU A 52 -12.13 19.89 11.91
CA GLU A 52 -12.92 20.32 13.09
C GLU A 52 -12.98 19.23 14.18
N GLU A 53 -12.80 17.97 13.82
CA GLU A 53 -12.87 16.83 14.73
C GLU A 53 -11.55 16.55 15.48
N GLY A 54 -10.42 17.09 15.04
CA GLY A 54 -9.13 16.94 15.72
C GLY A 54 -7.91 16.82 14.82
N LEU A 55 -6.89 16.13 15.35
CA LEU A 55 -5.58 15.92 14.72
C LEU A 55 -5.53 14.55 14.02
N TYR A 56 -5.00 14.54 12.82
CA TYR A 56 -4.73 13.31 12.03
C TYR A 56 -3.24 13.19 11.76
N ILE A 57 -2.71 12.00 11.97
CA ILE A 57 -1.35 11.64 11.59
C ILE A 57 -1.44 10.55 10.52
N ILE A 58 -0.85 10.80 9.38
CA ILE A 58 -0.93 9.92 8.21
C ILE A 58 0.44 9.34 7.92
N ASP A 59 0.54 8.01 7.80
CA ASP A 59 1.73 7.34 7.31
C ASP A 59 1.81 7.56 5.79
N GLN A 60 2.80 8.34 5.36
CA GLN A 60 3.02 8.70 3.95
C GLN A 60 3.17 7.46 3.06
N HIS A 61 3.92 6.47 3.53
CA HIS A 61 4.18 5.26 2.77
C HIS A 61 2.90 4.43 2.60
N ALA A 62 2.18 4.19 3.70
CA ALA A 62 0.91 3.46 3.67
C ALA A 62 -0.16 4.16 2.82
N ALA A 63 -0.21 5.50 2.85
CA ALA A 63 -1.09 6.29 2.00
C ALA A 63 -0.77 6.11 0.51
N GLN A 64 0.50 6.19 0.15
CA GLN A 64 0.94 5.96 -1.23
C GLN A 64 0.70 4.54 -1.72
N GLU A 65 0.95 3.53 -0.86
CA GLU A 65 0.63 2.14 -1.17
C GLU A 65 -0.87 1.98 -1.48
N ARG A 66 -1.75 2.58 -0.68
CA ARG A 66 -3.20 2.52 -0.89
C ARG A 66 -3.61 3.16 -2.21
N ILE A 67 -3.17 4.38 -2.48
CA ILE A 67 -3.49 5.11 -3.72
C ILE A 67 -3.04 4.31 -4.95
N LYS A 68 -1.80 3.82 -4.94
CA LYS A 68 -1.24 3.07 -6.05
C LYS A 68 -1.90 1.71 -6.22
N TYR A 69 -2.21 1.02 -5.12
CA TYR A 69 -2.92 -0.24 -5.17
C TYR A 69 -4.27 -0.10 -5.86
N GLU A 70 -5.09 0.87 -5.50
CA GLU A 70 -6.39 1.08 -6.14
C GLU A 70 -6.27 1.50 -7.61
N TYR A 71 -5.23 2.27 -7.94
CA TYR A 71 -4.89 2.58 -9.32
C TYR A 71 -4.58 1.32 -10.13
N TYR A 72 -3.65 0.45 -9.65
CA TYR A 72 -3.27 -0.77 -10.37
C TYR A 72 -4.39 -1.79 -10.41
N ARG A 73 -5.13 -1.95 -9.32
CA ARG A 73 -6.29 -2.85 -9.27
C ARG A 73 -7.30 -2.52 -10.37
N ARG A 74 -7.58 -1.25 -10.59
CA ARG A 74 -8.44 -0.80 -11.70
C ARG A 74 -7.80 -1.10 -13.05
N LYS A 75 -6.54 -0.71 -13.24
CA LYS A 75 -5.83 -0.90 -14.50
C LYS A 75 -5.70 -2.37 -14.91
N ILE A 76 -5.38 -3.24 -13.98
CA ILE A 76 -5.30 -4.70 -14.22
C ILE A 76 -6.70 -5.28 -14.50
N GLY A 77 -7.78 -4.71 -13.95
CA GLY A 77 -9.15 -5.19 -14.14
C GLY A 77 -9.83 -4.69 -15.41
N GLU A 78 -9.55 -3.43 -15.80
CA GLU A 78 -10.28 -2.73 -16.86
C GLU A 78 -9.61 -2.81 -18.24
N ASP A 79 -8.28 -2.79 -18.29
CA ASP A 79 -7.54 -2.58 -19.53
C ASP A 79 -6.29 -3.46 -19.67
N ALA A 80 -6.48 -4.74 -19.97
CA ALA A 80 -5.40 -5.48 -20.63
C ALA A 80 -5.20 -5.02 -22.10
N GLY A 81 -5.99 -4.06 -22.59
CA GLY A 81 -6.10 -3.66 -23.98
C GLY A 81 -5.17 -2.56 -24.45
N ASP A 82 -4.67 -1.71 -23.55
CA ASP A 82 -3.74 -0.63 -23.95
C ASP A 82 -2.31 -1.14 -23.87
N LEU A 83 -1.83 -1.70 -24.98
CA LEU A 83 -0.49 -2.28 -25.11
C LEU A 83 0.45 -1.33 -25.86
N GLN A 84 1.71 -1.33 -25.45
CA GLN A 84 2.81 -0.63 -26.10
C GLN A 84 3.86 -1.63 -26.57
N HIS A 85 4.32 -1.49 -27.82
CA HIS A 85 5.40 -2.32 -28.34
C HIS A 85 6.74 -1.97 -27.70
N LEU A 86 7.48 -3.01 -27.34
CA LEU A 86 8.87 -2.89 -26.91
C LEU A 86 9.79 -2.61 -28.09
N LEU A 87 10.72 -1.67 -27.93
CA LEU A 87 11.78 -1.44 -28.92
C LEU A 87 12.70 -2.66 -29.04
N VAL A 88 12.98 -3.30 -27.91
CA VAL A 88 13.73 -4.56 -27.81
C VAL A 88 12.83 -5.56 -27.10
N PRO A 89 12.45 -6.65 -27.76
CA PRO A 89 11.65 -7.68 -27.11
C PRO A 89 12.34 -8.29 -25.89
N ILE A 90 11.57 -8.67 -24.89
CA ILE A 90 12.05 -9.39 -23.70
C ILE A 90 12.06 -10.89 -24.04
N VAL A 91 13.19 -11.55 -23.81
CA VAL A 91 13.33 -13.00 -23.95
C VAL A 91 13.56 -13.60 -22.58
N LEU A 92 12.71 -14.55 -22.19
CA LEU A 92 12.76 -15.23 -20.89
C LEU A 92 12.97 -16.72 -21.10
N GLU A 93 13.96 -17.27 -20.40
CA GLU A 93 14.30 -18.70 -20.42
C GLU A 93 13.99 -19.30 -19.04
N TYR A 94 13.36 -20.47 -19.03
CA TYR A 94 12.96 -21.16 -17.80
C TYR A 94 13.37 -22.63 -17.85
N PRO A 95 13.63 -23.27 -16.68
CA PRO A 95 13.66 -24.72 -16.56
C PRO A 95 12.37 -25.34 -17.08
N GLN A 96 12.46 -26.58 -17.57
CA GLN A 96 11.33 -27.24 -18.25
C GLN A 96 10.07 -27.33 -17.40
N ASP A 97 10.20 -27.60 -16.11
CA ASP A 97 9.08 -27.67 -15.18
C ASP A 97 8.39 -26.33 -14.94
N GLU A 98 9.16 -25.25 -14.86
CA GLU A 98 8.63 -23.88 -14.76
C GLU A 98 8.01 -23.45 -16.09
N TRP A 99 8.67 -23.71 -17.20
CA TRP A 99 8.14 -23.43 -18.55
C TRP A 99 6.77 -24.07 -18.77
N LEU A 100 6.59 -25.34 -18.36
CA LEU A 100 5.31 -26.03 -18.46
C LEU A 100 4.23 -25.34 -17.64
N LYS A 101 4.52 -24.96 -16.40
CA LYS A 101 3.58 -24.25 -15.52
C LYS A 101 3.18 -22.89 -16.10
N ILE A 102 4.15 -22.13 -16.61
CA ILE A 102 3.89 -20.83 -17.23
C ILE A 102 3.04 -21.02 -18.49
N ASN A 103 3.37 -22.00 -19.31
CA ASN A 103 2.64 -22.28 -20.54
C ASN A 103 1.17 -22.67 -20.27
N GLU A 104 0.88 -23.44 -19.21
CA GLU A 104 -0.48 -23.75 -18.78
C GLU A 104 -1.27 -22.51 -18.36
N LYS A 105 -0.59 -21.46 -17.91
CA LYS A 105 -1.21 -20.20 -17.41
C LYS A 105 -1.14 -19.04 -18.43
N ARG A 106 -0.74 -19.33 -19.68
CA ARG A 106 -0.58 -18.32 -20.73
C ARG A 106 -1.83 -17.44 -20.94
N THR A 107 -3.02 -18.04 -20.92
CA THR A 107 -4.28 -17.31 -21.07
C THR A 107 -4.50 -16.34 -19.92
N GLN A 108 -4.22 -16.77 -18.69
CA GLN A 108 -4.39 -15.93 -17.48
C GLN A 108 -3.36 -14.78 -17.45
N LEU A 109 -2.13 -15.03 -17.92
CA LEU A 109 -1.11 -13.98 -18.08
C LEU A 109 -1.54 -12.94 -19.12
N ALA A 110 -2.18 -13.37 -20.21
CA ALA A 110 -2.72 -12.45 -21.20
C ALA A 110 -3.80 -11.52 -20.64
N GLU A 111 -4.58 -11.96 -19.65
CA GLU A 111 -5.61 -11.14 -18.98
C GLU A 111 -5.03 -9.98 -18.13
N VAL A 112 -3.75 -10.02 -17.80
CA VAL A 112 -3.01 -8.94 -17.15
C VAL A 112 -2.02 -8.24 -18.10
N GLY A 113 -2.19 -8.48 -19.40
CA GLY A 113 -1.42 -7.82 -20.46
C GLY A 113 -0.05 -8.44 -20.76
N ILE A 114 0.21 -9.68 -20.32
CA ILE A 114 1.46 -10.41 -20.65
C ILE A 114 1.16 -11.43 -21.74
N HIS A 115 1.55 -11.10 -22.96
CA HIS A 115 1.39 -11.94 -24.12
C HIS A 115 2.70 -12.69 -24.41
N LEU A 116 2.71 -14.00 -24.12
CA LEU A 116 3.86 -14.87 -24.33
C LEU A 116 3.78 -15.51 -25.70
N GLU A 117 4.85 -15.39 -26.49
CA GLU A 117 5.06 -16.15 -27.73
C GLU A 117 6.17 -17.17 -27.50
N ASP A 118 6.09 -18.33 -28.18
CA ASP A 118 7.16 -19.33 -28.11
C ASP A 118 8.40 -18.83 -28.84
N PHE A 119 9.56 -18.98 -28.18
CA PHE A 119 10.84 -18.57 -28.73
C PHE A 119 11.91 -19.64 -28.51
N GLY A 120 11.82 -20.74 -29.27
CA GLY A 120 12.73 -21.89 -29.13
C GLY A 120 12.36 -22.82 -27.98
N GLN A 121 13.33 -23.61 -27.52
CA GLN A 121 13.12 -24.57 -26.44
C GLN A 121 13.11 -23.84 -25.08
N GLN A 122 12.00 -24.00 -24.33
CA GLN A 122 11.87 -23.49 -22.96
C GLN A 122 12.03 -21.97 -22.82
N SER A 123 11.75 -21.21 -23.90
CA SER A 123 11.86 -19.76 -23.92
C SER A 123 10.58 -19.13 -24.41
N PHE A 124 10.29 -17.94 -23.87
CA PHE A 124 9.21 -17.06 -24.32
C PHE A 124 9.79 -15.73 -24.79
N ILE A 125 9.15 -15.13 -25.78
CA ILE A 125 9.42 -13.76 -26.20
C ILE A 125 8.18 -12.90 -25.96
N ILE A 126 8.39 -11.68 -25.44
CA ILE A 126 7.38 -10.69 -25.16
C ILE A 126 7.71 -9.46 -26.00
N ARG A 127 6.76 -9.03 -26.85
CA ARG A 127 6.95 -7.91 -27.78
C ARG A 127 6.22 -6.65 -27.37
N GLU A 128 5.28 -6.77 -26.45
CA GLU A 128 4.42 -5.70 -26.00
C GLU A 128 4.12 -5.81 -24.50
N HIS A 129 3.81 -4.68 -23.88
CA HIS A 129 3.47 -4.60 -22.46
C HIS A 129 2.35 -3.57 -22.24
N PRO A 130 1.62 -3.65 -21.14
CA PRO A 130 0.65 -2.60 -20.76
C PRO A 130 1.29 -1.22 -20.68
N THR A 131 0.61 -0.19 -21.21
CA THR A 131 1.09 1.22 -21.22
C THR A 131 1.32 1.80 -19.82
N TRP A 132 0.69 1.23 -18.80
CA TRP A 132 0.83 1.64 -17.41
C TRP A 132 2.06 1.03 -16.68
N TYR A 133 2.87 0.20 -17.38
CA TYR A 133 4.16 -0.23 -16.85
C TYR A 133 5.12 0.95 -16.75
N GLU A 134 6.05 0.87 -15.81
CA GLU A 134 7.09 1.87 -15.63
C GLU A 134 8.18 1.69 -16.67
N ALA A 135 8.47 2.77 -17.41
CA ALA A 135 9.50 2.76 -18.43
C ALA A 135 10.87 2.35 -17.84
N GLY A 136 11.52 1.39 -18.49
CA GLY A 136 12.82 0.87 -18.09
C GLY A 136 12.77 -0.23 -17.01
N ARG A 137 11.57 -0.67 -16.60
CA ARG A 137 11.39 -1.78 -15.65
C ARG A 137 10.47 -2.88 -16.18
N GLU A 138 10.19 -2.86 -17.45
CA GLU A 138 9.22 -3.74 -18.08
C GLU A 138 9.59 -5.22 -17.87
N GLU A 139 10.86 -5.58 -18.09
CA GLU A 139 11.36 -6.94 -17.90
C GLU A 139 11.25 -7.39 -16.43
N GLU A 140 11.66 -6.55 -15.48
CA GLU A 140 11.57 -6.84 -14.06
C GLU A 140 10.11 -7.10 -13.64
N LEU A 141 9.19 -6.25 -14.08
CA LEU A 141 7.76 -6.38 -13.78
C LEU A 141 7.15 -7.65 -14.35
N VAL A 142 7.50 -7.99 -15.59
CA VAL A 142 7.06 -9.24 -16.23
C VAL A 142 7.56 -10.45 -15.46
N GLN A 143 8.85 -10.49 -15.08
CA GLN A 143 9.43 -11.60 -14.33
C GLN A 143 8.76 -11.77 -12.98
N GLU A 144 8.43 -10.69 -12.30
CA GLU A 144 7.76 -10.75 -11.00
C GLU A 144 6.31 -11.22 -11.10
N ILE A 145 5.58 -10.78 -12.10
CA ILE A 145 4.21 -11.26 -12.35
C ILE A 145 4.24 -12.76 -12.68
N ILE A 146 5.21 -13.22 -13.46
CA ILE A 146 5.40 -14.66 -13.74
C ILE A 146 5.76 -15.42 -12.46
N ALA A 147 6.59 -14.85 -11.58
CA ALA A 147 6.93 -15.47 -10.30
C ALA A 147 5.68 -15.73 -9.43
N ILE A 148 4.72 -14.79 -9.39
CA ILE A 148 3.43 -15.01 -8.70
C ILE A 148 2.70 -16.24 -9.25
N VAL A 149 2.74 -16.45 -10.57
CA VAL A 149 2.13 -17.64 -11.22
C VAL A 149 2.83 -18.92 -10.80
N LEU A 150 4.16 -18.90 -10.67
CA LEU A 150 4.94 -20.07 -10.28
C LEU A 150 4.76 -20.46 -8.83
N GLU A 151 4.55 -19.48 -7.95
CA GLU A 151 4.36 -19.69 -6.51
C GLU A 151 2.96 -20.24 -6.15
N THR A 152 1.93 -19.91 -6.95
CA THR A 152 0.55 -20.29 -6.66
C THR A 152 0.25 -21.71 -7.12
N GLY A 153 -0.02 -22.64 -6.18
CA GLY A 153 -0.37 -24.02 -6.50
C GLY A 153 -1.75 -24.18 -7.18
N ARG A 154 -2.75 -23.40 -6.78
CA ARG A 154 -4.09 -23.36 -7.39
C ARG A 154 -4.33 -21.96 -7.90
N PHE A 155 -4.47 -21.81 -9.22
CA PHE A 155 -4.66 -20.52 -9.85
C PHE A 155 -6.08 -19.99 -9.61
N ASP A 156 -6.18 -18.82 -8.98
CA ASP A 156 -7.37 -17.98 -8.86
C ASP A 156 -7.06 -16.64 -9.51
N LEU A 157 -7.79 -16.28 -10.57
CA LEU A 157 -7.57 -15.05 -11.32
C LEU A 157 -7.79 -13.80 -10.46
N ALA A 158 -8.82 -13.79 -9.60
CA ALA A 158 -9.10 -12.65 -8.73
C ALA A 158 -7.93 -12.42 -7.77
N LYS A 159 -7.44 -13.51 -7.15
CA LYS A 159 -6.27 -13.45 -6.27
C LYS A 159 -5.02 -13.04 -7.03
N PHE A 160 -4.79 -13.55 -8.23
CA PHE A 160 -3.64 -13.19 -9.06
C PHE A 160 -3.62 -11.69 -9.41
N ARG A 161 -4.77 -11.12 -9.80
CA ARG A 161 -4.90 -9.67 -10.02
C ARG A 161 -4.64 -8.87 -8.76
N GLU A 162 -5.13 -9.34 -7.63
CA GLU A 162 -4.92 -8.73 -6.32
C GLU A 162 -3.44 -8.73 -5.95
N ASP A 163 -2.78 -9.88 -5.98
CA ASP A 163 -1.37 -10.05 -5.64
C ASP A 163 -0.47 -9.18 -6.57
N THR A 164 -0.82 -9.11 -7.86
CA THR A 164 -0.13 -8.26 -8.83
C THR A 164 -0.29 -6.77 -8.48
N ALA A 165 -1.50 -6.32 -8.14
CA ALA A 165 -1.76 -4.93 -7.75
C ALA A 165 -1.00 -4.56 -6.47
N ILE A 166 -0.97 -5.45 -5.48
CA ILE A 166 -0.21 -5.28 -4.23
C ILE A 166 1.29 -5.15 -4.54
N MET A 167 1.86 -6.08 -5.28
CA MET A 167 3.27 -6.07 -5.66
C MET A 167 3.65 -4.76 -6.36
N MET A 168 2.86 -4.32 -7.34
CA MET A 168 3.12 -3.08 -8.07
C MET A 168 3.01 -1.84 -7.19
N SER A 169 2.07 -1.81 -6.24
CA SER A 169 1.92 -0.69 -5.32
C SER A 169 3.13 -0.52 -4.40
N CYS A 170 3.64 -1.64 -3.85
CA CYS A 170 4.80 -1.64 -2.97
C CYS A 170 6.07 -1.14 -3.67
N LYS A 171 6.30 -1.57 -4.91
CA LYS A 171 7.51 -1.19 -5.66
C LYS A 171 7.58 0.27 -6.06
N LYS A 172 6.44 0.89 -6.27
CA LYS A 172 6.33 2.30 -6.66
C LYS A 172 6.12 3.25 -5.47
N SER A 173 5.98 2.72 -4.27
CA SER A 173 5.87 3.58 -3.10
C SER A 173 7.19 4.29 -2.84
N ILE A 174 7.12 5.61 -2.64
CA ILE A 174 8.32 6.41 -2.37
C ILE A 174 9.01 5.82 -1.14
N LYS A 175 10.33 5.67 -1.23
CA LYS A 175 11.13 5.21 -0.09
C LYS A 175 10.84 6.07 1.14
N ALA A 176 10.80 5.45 2.31
CA ALA A 176 10.69 6.16 3.57
C ALA A 176 11.71 7.32 3.63
N ASN A 177 11.37 8.40 4.34
CA ASN A 177 12.16 9.62 4.49
C ASN A 177 12.20 10.55 3.26
N HIS A 178 11.19 10.50 2.40
CA HIS A 178 11.04 11.48 1.33
C HIS A 178 10.24 12.70 1.81
N TYR A 179 10.88 13.85 1.81
CA TYR A 179 10.21 15.10 2.18
C TYR A 179 9.34 15.60 1.03
N LEU A 180 8.08 15.84 1.35
CA LEU A 180 7.11 16.46 0.45
C LEU A 180 7.08 17.97 0.71
N ASN A 181 6.95 18.76 -0.36
CA ASN A 181 6.57 20.14 -0.18
C ASN A 181 5.07 20.24 0.19
N PRO A 182 4.60 21.42 0.67
CA PRO A 182 3.20 21.55 1.11
C PRO A 182 2.15 21.24 0.03
N GLU A 183 2.46 21.49 -1.24
CA GLU A 183 1.55 21.18 -2.35
C GLU A 183 1.44 19.69 -2.59
N GLN A 184 2.59 18.97 -2.53
CA GLN A 184 2.63 17.52 -2.63
C GLN A 184 1.92 16.83 -1.45
N GLY A 185 2.08 17.38 -0.22
CA GLY A 185 1.35 16.87 0.95
C GLY A 185 -0.16 17.01 0.80
N ARG A 186 -0.64 18.17 0.33
CA ARG A 186 -2.06 18.38 0.04
C ARG A 186 -2.58 17.47 -1.09
N ALA A 187 -1.79 17.32 -2.17
CA ALA A 187 -2.15 16.43 -3.27
C ALA A 187 -2.28 14.98 -2.80
N LEU A 188 -1.35 14.49 -1.99
CA LEU A 188 -1.41 13.13 -1.43
C LEU A 188 -2.68 12.89 -0.60
N LEU A 189 -3.09 13.86 0.23
CA LEU A 189 -4.34 13.76 0.99
C LEU A 189 -5.58 13.81 0.10
N ALA A 190 -5.55 14.61 -0.96
CA ALA A 190 -6.64 14.67 -1.94
C ALA A 190 -6.79 13.36 -2.71
N ASP A 191 -5.68 12.75 -3.14
CA ASP A 191 -5.67 11.45 -3.82
C ASP A 191 -6.16 10.33 -2.88
N LEU A 192 -5.71 10.36 -1.62
CA LEU A 192 -6.16 9.41 -0.60
C LEU A 192 -7.68 9.49 -0.37
N ALA A 193 -8.23 10.71 -0.37
CA ALA A 193 -9.67 10.94 -0.22
C ALA A 193 -10.51 10.36 -1.38
N GLN A 194 -9.89 10.09 -2.54
CA GLN A 194 -10.56 9.46 -3.68
C GLN A 194 -10.53 7.93 -3.64
N CYS A 195 -9.78 7.35 -2.71
CA CYS A 195 -9.72 5.91 -2.55
C CYS A 195 -11.04 5.33 -2.01
N GLU A 196 -11.37 4.10 -2.43
CA GLU A 196 -12.51 3.35 -1.92
C GLU A 196 -12.34 3.01 -0.44
N ASN A 197 -11.10 2.68 -0.03
CA ASN A 197 -10.74 2.41 1.36
C ASN A 197 -9.49 3.20 1.77
N PRO A 198 -9.62 4.48 2.14
CA PRO A 198 -8.48 5.34 2.48
C PRO A 198 -7.85 5.06 3.85
N PHE A 199 -8.43 4.17 4.66
CA PHE A 199 -8.07 3.98 6.06
C PHE A 199 -7.00 2.92 6.29
N ASN A 200 -6.88 1.94 5.40
CA ASN A 200 -5.93 0.84 5.52
C ASN A 200 -5.10 0.68 4.24
N CYS A 201 -3.81 0.37 4.37
CA CYS A 201 -2.99 -0.04 3.23
C CYS A 201 -3.39 -1.45 2.75
N PRO A 202 -2.92 -1.90 1.57
CA PRO A 202 -3.24 -3.24 1.07
C PRO A 202 -2.81 -4.38 2.01
N HIS A 203 -1.83 -4.13 2.88
CA HIS A 203 -1.34 -5.09 3.88
C HIS A 203 -2.12 -5.05 5.21
N GLY A 204 -3.19 -4.23 5.29
CA GLY A 204 -4.03 -4.09 6.50
C GLY A 204 -3.48 -3.14 7.57
N ARG A 205 -2.34 -2.46 7.34
CA ARG A 205 -1.83 -1.46 8.28
C ARG A 205 -2.67 -0.18 8.21
N PRO A 206 -2.93 0.50 9.34
CA PRO A 206 -3.59 1.79 9.33
C PRO A 206 -2.82 2.81 8.47
N VAL A 207 -3.52 3.55 7.63
CA VAL A 207 -2.98 4.66 6.85
C VAL A 207 -2.93 5.93 7.68
N LEU A 208 -3.93 6.12 8.54
CA LEU A 208 -4.03 7.28 9.42
C LEU A 208 -4.48 6.90 10.82
N ILE A 209 -4.10 7.72 11.79
CA ILE A 209 -4.61 7.72 13.16
C ILE A 209 -5.22 9.08 13.46
N HIS A 210 -6.28 9.09 14.27
CA HIS A 210 -7.03 10.27 14.64
C HIS A 210 -7.03 10.47 16.14
N PHE A 211 -6.71 11.69 16.57
CA PHE A 211 -6.86 12.16 17.94
C PHE A 211 -7.96 13.21 17.97
N THR A 212 -9.08 12.88 18.59
CA THR A 212 -10.18 13.82 18.74
C THR A 212 -9.78 15.01 19.62
N ASN A 213 -10.46 16.15 19.47
CA ASN A 213 -10.25 17.32 20.34
C ASN A 213 -10.41 16.95 21.81
N ARG A 214 -11.41 16.13 22.16
CA ARG A 214 -11.67 15.68 23.54
C ARG A 214 -10.53 14.82 24.09
N GLU A 215 -9.96 13.90 23.28
CA GLU A 215 -8.80 13.10 23.68
C GLU A 215 -7.58 13.99 23.92
N MET A 216 -7.35 14.96 23.04
CA MET A 216 -6.27 15.93 23.21
C MET A 216 -6.43 16.74 24.51
N GLU A 217 -7.63 17.26 24.78
CA GLU A 217 -7.93 18.01 26.02
C GLU A 217 -7.75 17.13 27.27
N ARG A 218 -8.14 15.85 27.20
CA ARG A 218 -7.93 14.90 28.28
C ARG A 218 -6.44 14.64 28.52
N MET A 219 -5.65 14.40 27.47
CA MET A 219 -4.20 14.21 27.60
C MET A 219 -3.50 15.41 28.22
N PHE A 220 -3.97 16.63 27.94
CA PHE A 220 -3.47 17.85 28.57
C PHE A 220 -4.14 18.18 29.93
N LYS A 221 -4.99 17.28 30.46
CA LYS A 221 -5.73 17.46 31.71
C LYS A 221 -6.57 18.74 31.76
N ARG A 222 -7.08 19.19 30.61
CA ARG A 222 -7.98 20.38 30.53
C ARG A 222 -9.41 20.03 30.86
N ILE A 223 -9.81 18.76 30.71
CA ILE A 223 -11.09 18.22 31.15
C ILE A 223 -10.83 17.08 32.13
N GLN A 224 -11.65 16.99 33.18
CA GLN A 224 -11.63 15.85 34.10
C GLN A 224 -12.66 14.83 33.63
N ASP A 225 -12.32 13.53 33.75
CA ASP A 225 -13.32 12.49 33.56
C ASP A 225 -14.36 12.61 34.68
N SER A 226 -15.63 12.77 34.29
CA SER A 226 -16.74 12.69 35.23
C SER A 226 -16.80 11.26 35.76
N HIS A 227 -16.60 11.10 37.06
CA HIS A 227 -16.79 9.82 37.75
C HIS A 227 -18.26 9.45 37.78
#